data_bc07cdfc6f13546efa0895ef8b2b51db
#
_entry.id   bc07cdfc6f13546efa0895ef8b2b51db
#
_cell.length_a   1.000
_cell.length_b   1.000
_cell.length_c   1.000
_cell.angle_alpha   90.00
_cell.angle_beta   90.00
_cell.angle_gamma   90.00
#
_symmetry.space_group_name_H-M   'P 1'
#
loop_
_entity.id
_entity.type
_entity.pdbx_description
1 polymer ?
#
loop_
_entity_poly.entity_id
_entity_poly.type
_entity_poly.pdbx_seq_one_letter_code
_entity_poly.pdbx_strand_id
1 'polypeptide(L)'
;LLLQFQNVSYRYEGAEAWALQQIDLAIAEGEYVLVAGASGSGKSTFCRLATGLAPQFHGGELQGRVTVAGLDTRETPVHRLFGHVGLVFQNTDAQLFNRSVEDELRFGLESRGVEPVEIGERLAWVSGMLNLDPLRDRPPHQLSGGEKQRVILGAILALRPRLLLLDEPFTHLDPEGAETLRASLKTLPGAGMAVIVVEHRLQEVVADVERLIIFHQGRLAADGPPRQVLGRDLTGCQVNLPPLYFLFRETIAESPPPLSVSEAFELLQAHPTAKPAVTARRDLCPSPAGDTPQRATRPLVEVRDLHFDYQGREILRGVDFQIHSGECLALLGRNGAGKTTLVKHLNGLLKPCRGAVKIAGHDARPLRTWDLARRIGFAWQNPNDQLFKTTVREEVLIGPRLLRTLDESWCKRLFERFRLAPLLDRSPF
;
A
#
# COMPACT_ATOMS: atom_id res chain seq x y z
N LEU A 1 11.60 -4.03 -27.99
CA LEU A 1 11.63 -3.71 -26.56
C LEU A 1 10.81 -2.45 -26.31
N LEU A 2 9.95 -2.50 -25.28
CA LEU A 2 9.06 -1.38 -24.97
C LEU A 2 9.69 -0.39 -23.99
N LEU A 3 10.34 -0.89 -22.93
CA LEU A 3 11.07 -0.08 -21.95
C LEU A 3 12.51 -0.56 -21.88
N GLN A 4 13.48 0.35 -21.90
CA GLN A 4 14.89 0.03 -21.76
C GLN A 4 15.58 1.00 -20.81
N PHE A 5 16.39 0.44 -19.92
CA PHE A 5 17.38 1.13 -19.10
C PHE A 5 18.76 0.65 -19.55
N GLN A 6 19.63 1.55 -19.95
CA GLN A 6 20.98 1.26 -20.44
C GLN A 6 22.00 1.95 -19.55
N ASN A 7 22.66 1.19 -18.68
CA ASN A 7 23.64 1.64 -17.68
C ASN A 7 23.14 2.85 -16.89
N VAL A 8 21.91 2.79 -16.37
CA VAL A 8 21.24 3.93 -15.76
C VAL A 8 21.64 4.09 -14.30
N SER A 9 22.16 5.28 -13.96
CA SER A 9 22.32 5.73 -12.58
C SER A 9 21.59 7.06 -12.40
N TYR A 10 20.89 7.22 -11.27
CA TYR A 10 20.13 8.43 -11.00
C TYR A 10 20.28 8.86 -9.54
N ARG A 11 20.44 10.17 -9.33
CA ARG A 11 20.54 10.83 -8.04
C ARG A 11 19.64 12.06 -8.03
N TYR A 12 18.81 12.19 -7.00
CA TYR A 12 17.98 13.37 -6.80
C TYR A 12 18.82 14.61 -6.50
N GLU A 13 18.30 15.77 -6.84
CA GLU A 13 18.94 17.05 -6.55
C GLU A 13 19.16 17.22 -5.04
N GLY A 14 20.39 17.62 -4.64
CA GLY A 14 20.78 17.76 -3.24
C GLY A 14 21.02 16.45 -2.48
N ALA A 15 20.81 15.28 -3.08
CA ALA A 15 21.13 14.01 -2.44
C ALA A 15 22.59 13.60 -2.70
N GLU A 16 23.27 13.08 -1.65
CA GLU A 16 24.63 12.54 -1.79
C GLU A 16 24.61 11.13 -2.40
N ALA A 17 23.61 10.32 -2.06
CA ALA A 17 23.52 8.93 -2.48
C ALA A 17 22.77 8.76 -3.80
N TRP A 18 23.20 7.80 -4.60
CA TRP A 18 22.50 7.37 -5.80
C TRP A 18 21.23 6.60 -5.43
N ALA A 19 20.09 7.00 -6.00
CA ALA A 19 18.82 6.30 -5.85
C ALA A 19 18.74 5.04 -6.72
N LEU A 20 19.38 5.08 -7.92
CA LEU A 20 19.61 3.94 -8.79
C LEU A 20 21.06 3.93 -9.26
N GLN A 21 21.64 2.74 -9.46
CA GLN A 21 23.04 2.58 -9.84
C GLN A 21 23.21 1.48 -10.88
N GLN A 22 23.72 1.86 -12.06
CA GLN A 22 24.10 0.93 -13.12
C GLN A 22 22.99 -0.08 -13.45
N ILE A 23 21.78 0.42 -13.69
CA ILE A 23 20.64 -0.41 -14.04
C ILE A 23 20.67 -0.69 -15.53
N ASP A 24 20.76 -1.98 -15.88
CA ASP A 24 20.53 -2.51 -17.22
C ASP A 24 19.31 -3.41 -17.18
N LEU A 25 18.23 -2.98 -17.86
CA LEU A 25 16.95 -3.66 -17.84
C LEU A 25 16.20 -3.41 -19.14
N ALA A 26 15.54 -4.44 -19.65
CA ALA A 26 14.66 -4.32 -20.81
C ALA A 26 13.34 -5.05 -20.54
N ILE A 27 12.22 -4.42 -20.91
CA ILE A 27 10.87 -4.98 -20.83
C ILE A 27 10.29 -5.03 -22.24
N ALA A 28 9.73 -6.17 -22.62
CA ALA A 28 9.05 -6.35 -23.90
C ALA A 28 7.56 -5.93 -23.82
N GLU A 29 6.90 -5.86 -24.98
CA GLU A 29 5.45 -5.70 -25.04
C GLU A 29 4.76 -6.96 -24.52
N GLY A 30 3.65 -6.78 -23.81
CA GLY A 30 2.87 -7.89 -23.25
C GLY A 30 3.52 -8.58 -22.06
N GLU A 31 4.69 -8.15 -21.55
CA GLU A 31 5.26 -8.72 -20.33
C GLU A 31 4.45 -8.31 -19.08
N TYR A 32 4.22 -9.27 -18.18
CA TYR A 32 3.70 -9.01 -16.84
C TYR A 32 4.82 -9.18 -15.81
N VAL A 33 5.24 -8.08 -15.22
CA VAL A 33 6.45 -8.02 -14.38
C VAL A 33 6.12 -7.54 -12.97
N LEU A 34 6.65 -8.22 -11.97
CA LEU A 34 6.64 -7.77 -10.57
C LEU A 34 8.00 -7.19 -10.21
N VAL A 35 8.00 -5.97 -9.71
CA VAL A 35 9.19 -5.30 -9.17
C VAL A 35 9.08 -5.23 -7.66
N ALA A 36 10.02 -5.81 -6.93
CA ALA A 36 10.02 -5.86 -5.48
C ALA A 36 11.34 -5.37 -4.87
N GLY A 37 11.35 -5.16 -3.56
CA GLY A 37 12.51 -4.69 -2.80
C GLY A 37 12.10 -3.92 -1.55
N ALA A 38 13.02 -3.65 -0.66
CA ALA A 38 12.78 -2.87 0.56
C ALA A 38 12.30 -1.44 0.25
N SER A 39 11.71 -0.75 1.23
CA SER A 39 11.46 0.68 1.10
C SER A 39 12.78 1.43 0.88
N GLY A 40 12.78 2.40 -0.02
CA GLY A 40 13.99 3.13 -0.40
C GLY A 40 14.95 2.38 -1.33
N SER A 41 14.62 1.19 -1.85
CA SER A 41 15.49 0.44 -2.76
C SER A 41 15.56 0.98 -4.19
N GLY A 42 14.78 2.02 -4.54
CA GLY A 42 14.79 2.67 -5.85
C GLY A 42 13.58 2.38 -6.75
N LYS A 43 12.60 1.59 -6.32
CA LYS A 43 11.43 1.17 -7.13
C LYS A 43 10.60 2.35 -7.67
N SER A 44 10.19 3.28 -6.82
CA SER A 44 9.42 4.46 -7.26
C SER A 44 10.28 5.38 -8.14
N THR A 45 11.61 5.43 -7.92
CA THR A 45 12.55 6.13 -8.80
C THR A 45 12.59 5.50 -10.17
N PHE A 46 12.61 4.17 -10.25
CA PHE A 46 12.49 3.42 -11.50
C PHE A 46 11.21 3.81 -12.28
N CYS A 47 10.05 3.85 -11.61
CA CYS A 47 8.79 4.28 -12.24
C CYS A 47 8.85 5.73 -12.74
N ARG A 48 9.44 6.65 -11.96
CA ARG A 48 9.58 8.06 -12.35
C ARG A 48 10.50 8.25 -13.56
N LEU A 49 11.56 7.47 -13.65
CA LEU A 49 12.47 7.50 -14.83
C LEU A 49 11.80 6.92 -16.08
N ALA A 50 11.06 5.81 -15.93
CA ALA A 50 10.32 5.20 -17.04
C ALA A 50 9.22 6.12 -17.61
N THR A 51 8.70 7.05 -16.82
CA THR A 51 7.68 8.03 -17.23
C THR A 51 8.26 9.40 -17.63
N GLY A 52 9.57 9.62 -17.46
CA GLY A 52 10.20 10.91 -17.69
C GLY A 52 9.95 11.95 -16.60
N LEU A 53 9.20 11.62 -15.52
CA LEU A 53 9.01 12.51 -14.38
C LEU A 53 10.34 12.84 -13.68
N ALA A 54 11.27 11.92 -13.67
CA ALA A 54 12.67 12.17 -13.37
C ALA A 54 13.47 12.03 -14.68
N PRO A 55 14.37 12.98 -15.00
CA PRO A 55 14.70 14.17 -14.25
C PRO A 55 13.81 15.40 -14.53
N GLN A 56 12.86 15.35 -15.48
CA GLN A 56 12.19 16.55 -16.02
C GLN A 56 11.43 17.37 -14.97
N PHE A 57 10.76 16.72 -13.99
CA PHE A 57 10.03 17.41 -12.89
C PHE A 57 10.76 17.32 -11.55
N HIS A 58 11.48 16.23 -11.32
CA HIS A 58 12.16 16.04 -10.03
C HIS A 58 13.62 16.52 -10.02
N GLY A 59 14.11 17.06 -11.14
CA GLY A 59 15.53 17.46 -11.25
C GLY A 59 16.48 16.27 -11.09
N GLY A 60 17.71 16.58 -10.69
CA GLY A 60 18.72 15.56 -10.38
C GLY A 60 19.60 15.19 -11.55
N GLU A 61 20.51 14.25 -11.29
CA GLU A 61 21.52 13.79 -12.24
C GLU A 61 21.15 12.40 -12.77
N LEU A 62 21.02 12.28 -14.09
CA LEU A 62 20.77 11.02 -14.80
C LEU A 62 21.97 10.67 -15.69
N GLN A 63 22.60 9.55 -15.43
CA GLN A 63 23.61 8.91 -16.26
C GLN A 63 23.00 7.72 -16.99
N GLY A 64 23.53 7.39 -18.17
CA GLY A 64 22.95 6.36 -19.03
C GLY A 64 21.72 6.84 -19.78
N ARG A 65 20.90 5.91 -20.27
CA ARG A 65 19.76 6.20 -21.13
C ARG A 65 18.53 5.39 -20.74
N VAL A 66 17.36 6.05 -20.68
CA VAL A 66 16.06 5.40 -20.51
C VAL A 66 15.20 5.68 -21.73
N THR A 67 14.65 4.64 -22.35
CA THR A 67 13.72 4.79 -23.46
C THR A 67 12.43 4.03 -23.22
N VAL A 68 11.30 4.63 -23.61
CA VAL A 68 9.98 3.99 -23.63
C VAL A 68 9.38 4.13 -25.02
N ALA A 69 8.93 3.01 -25.59
CA ALA A 69 8.45 2.95 -26.99
C ALA A 69 9.44 3.59 -28.01
N GLY A 70 10.74 3.46 -27.75
CA GLY A 70 11.80 4.06 -28.58
C GLY A 70 12.09 5.54 -28.31
N LEU A 71 11.30 6.20 -27.47
CA LEU A 71 11.45 7.62 -27.10
C LEU A 71 12.36 7.77 -25.88
N ASP A 72 13.36 8.65 -25.95
CA ASP A 72 14.22 8.97 -24.81
C ASP A 72 13.45 9.77 -23.77
N THR A 73 13.40 9.30 -22.52
CA THR A 73 12.61 9.91 -21.45
C THR A 73 13.18 11.24 -20.95
N ARG A 74 14.45 11.55 -21.25
CA ARG A 74 15.08 12.83 -20.93
C ARG A 74 14.72 13.92 -21.94
N GLU A 75 14.65 13.55 -23.21
CA GLU A 75 14.51 14.49 -24.33
C GLU A 75 13.03 14.67 -24.73
N THR A 76 12.21 13.64 -24.55
CA THR A 76 10.81 13.66 -24.95
C THR A 76 9.95 14.27 -23.84
N PRO A 77 9.18 15.33 -24.14
CA PRO A 77 8.29 15.93 -23.14
C PRO A 77 7.33 14.91 -22.51
N VAL A 78 7.13 15.01 -21.19
CA VAL A 78 6.33 14.05 -20.39
C VAL A 78 4.92 13.83 -20.96
N HIS A 79 4.25 14.88 -21.46
CA HIS A 79 2.91 14.74 -22.05
C HIS A 79 2.88 13.83 -23.30
N ARG A 80 3.98 13.72 -24.05
CA ARG A 80 4.10 12.76 -25.15
C ARG A 80 4.41 11.36 -24.66
N LEU A 81 5.25 11.22 -23.62
CA LEU A 81 5.55 9.93 -23.01
C LEU A 81 4.28 9.28 -22.43
N PHE A 82 3.40 10.06 -21.80
CA PHE A 82 2.11 9.56 -21.30
C PHE A 82 1.15 9.09 -22.42
N GLY A 83 1.51 9.28 -23.70
CA GLY A 83 0.88 8.59 -24.81
C GLY A 83 1.15 7.09 -24.86
N HIS A 84 2.26 6.67 -24.28
CA HIS A 84 2.77 5.30 -24.36
C HIS A 84 2.85 4.62 -22.99
N VAL A 85 2.99 5.38 -21.90
CA VAL A 85 3.13 4.87 -20.55
C VAL A 85 2.10 5.50 -19.61
N GLY A 86 1.39 4.67 -18.84
CA GLY A 86 0.52 5.09 -17.75
C GLY A 86 1.17 4.79 -16.40
N LEU A 87 0.98 5.66 -15.42
CA LEU A 87 1.48 5.48 -14.06
C LEU A 87 0.37 5.70 -13.03
N VAL A 88 0.13 4.69 -12.22
CA VAL A 88 -0.68 4.78 -11.00
C VAL A 88 0.28 5.00 -9.83
N PHE A 89 0.17 6.15 -9.16
CA PHE A 89 0.99 6.47 -8.00
C PHE A 89 0.46 5.77 -6.73
N GLN A 90 1.36 5.57 -5.78
CA GLN A 90 1.03 5.07 -4.44
C GLN A 90 -0.01 5.98 -3.73
N ASN A 91 0.13 7.30 -3.84
CA ASN A 91 -0.84 8.25 -3.30
C ASN A 91 -1.93 8.55 -4.31
N THR A 92 -3.08 7.90 -4.16
CA THR A 92 -4.25 8.06 -5.02
C THR A 92 -4.88 9.44 -4.93
N ASP A 93 -4.83 10.11 -3.77
CA ASP A 93 -5.43 11.43 -3.59
C ASP A 93 -4.73 12.51 -4.41
N ALA A 94 -3.45 12.31 -4.74
CA ALA A 94 -2.68 13.24 -5.56
C ALA A 94 -3.02 13.17 -7.07
N GLN A 95 -3.77 12.15 -7.51
CA GLN A 95 -4.11 11.95 -8.93
C GLN A 95 -5.55 12.31 -9.28
N LEU A 96 -6.43 12.47 -8.30
CA LEU A 96 -7.86 12.77 -8.51
C LEU A 96 -8.14 14.26 -8.24
N PHE A 97 -8.64 14.98 -9.24
CA PHE A 97 -8.84 16.42 -9.14
C PHE A 97 -10.14 16.93 -9.79
N ASN A 98 -10.87 16.09 -10.53
CA ASN A 98 -12.12 16.46 -11.17
C ASN A 98 -13.32 16.41 -10.21
N ARG A 99 -14.50 16.88 -10.67
CA ARG A 99 -15.70 17.00 -9.85
C ARG A 99 -16.47 15.69 -9.70
N SER A 100 -16.39 14.84 -10.70
CA SER A 100 -17.03 13.52 -10.72
C SER A 100 -16.10 12.46 -11.25
N VAL A 101 -16.44 11.19 -11.01
CA VAL A 101 -15.70 10.05 -11.59
C VAL A 101 -15.79 10.09 -13.12
N GLU A 102 -16.92 10.45 -13.69
CA GLU A 102 -17.04 10.58 -15.15
C GLU A 102 -16.07 11.61 -15.72
N ASP A 103 -15.99 12.80 -15.09
CA ASP A 103 -15.07 13.85 -15.52
C ASP A 103 -13.62 13.38 -15.41
N GLU A 104 -13.29 12.61 -14.37
CA GLU A 104 -11.95 12.04 -14.18
C GLU A 104 -11.57 11.06 -15.29
N LEU A 105 -12.50 10.19 -15.67
CA LEU A 105 -12.29 9.22 -16.76
C LEU A 105 -12.18 9.90 -18.14
N ARG A 106 -12.92 10.98 -18.36
CA ARG A 106 -12.93 11.74 -19.63
C ARG A 106 -11.71 12.62 -19.82
N PHE A 107 -11.23 13.22 -18.75
CA PHE A 107 -10.23 14.30 -18.80
C PHE A 107 -9.04 14.02 -19.70
N GLY A 108 -8.43 12.85 -19.53
CA GLY A 108 -7.25 12.46 -20.31
C GLY A 108 -7.55 12.26 -21.79
N LEU A 109 -8.74 11.78 -22.13
CA LEU A 109 -9.19 11.56 -23.51
C LEU A 109 -9.50 12.87 -24.21
N GLU A 110 -10.25 13.75 -23.54
CA GLU A 110 -10.61 15.08 -24.06
C GLU A 110 -9.36 15.95 -24.24
N SER A 111 -8.43 15.91 -23.30
CA SER A 111 -7.14 16.62 -23.39
C SER A 111 -6.30 16.18 -24.59
N ARG A 112 -6.56 15.01 -25.16
CA ARG A 112 -5.91 14.48 -26.38
C ARG A 112 -6.73 14.68 -27.64
N GLY A 113 -7.89 15.30 -27.54
CA GLY A 113 -8.78 15.50 -28.67
C GLY A 113 -9.36 14.20 -29.25
N VAL A 114 -9.59 13.19 -28.38
CA VAL A 114 -10.26 11.95 -28.81
C VAL A 114 -11.72 12.23 -29.12
N GLU A 115 -12.21 11.67 -30.21
CA GLU A 115 -13.58 11.88 -30.68
C GLU A 115 -14.62 11.40 -29.63
N PRO A 116 -15.75 12.12 -29.46
CA PRO A 116 -16.74 11.82 -28.43
C PRO A 116 -17.31 10.39 -28.49
N VAL A 117 -17.47 9.83 -29.66
CA VAL A 117 -17.93 8.44 -29.84
C VAL A 117 -16.93 7.45 -29.27
N GLU A 118 -15.65 7.64 -29.60
CA GLU A 118 -14.57 6.80 -29.09
C GLU A 118 -14.37 6.96 -27.57
N ILE A 119 -14.56 8.17 -27.04
CA ILE A 119 -14.58 8.39 -25.58
C ILE A 119 -15.66 7.50 -24.94
N GLY A 120 -16.89 7.51 -25.47
CA GLY A 120 -17.99 6.67 -24.97
C GLY A 120 -17.65 5.19 -24.94
N GLU A 121 -17.05 4.66 -26.02
CA GLU A 121 -16.65 3.25 -26.11
C GLU A 121 -15.54 2.89 -25.10
N ARG A 122 -14.54 3.74 -24.96
CA ARG A 122 -13.43 3.52 -24.02
C ARG A 122 -13.89 3.58 -22.56
N LEU A 123 -14.79 4.52 -22.23
CA LEU A 123 -15.39 4.62 -20.90
C LEU A 123 -16.26 3.40 -20.58
N ALA A 124 -17.08 2.94 -21.52
CA ALA A 124 -17.87 1.73 -21.32
C ALA A 124 -16.97 0.50 -21.04
N TRP A 125 -15.88 0.38 -21.79
CA TRP A 125 -14.92 -0.70 -21.59
C TRP A 125 -14.28 -0.67 -20.19
N VAL A 126 -13.72 0.46 -19.75
CA VAL A 126 -13.07 0.55 -18.42
C VAL A 126 -14.08 0.46 -17.29
N SER A 127 -15.29 1.01 -17.47
CA SER A 127 -16.37 0.93 -16.47
C SER A 127 -16.83 -0.50 -16.25
N GLY A 128 -16.98 -1.28 -17.33
CA GLY A 128 -17.31 -2.70 -17.24
C GLY A 128 -16.19 -3.52 -16.57
N MET A 129 -14.92 -3.30 -16.96
CA MET A 129 -13.77 -4.01 -16.40
C MET A 129 -13.58 -3.76 -14.90
N LEU A 130 -13.79 -2.51 -14.45
CA LEU A 130 -13.46 -2.06 -13.11
C LEU A 130 -14.69 -1.79 -12.23
N ASN A 131 -15.89 -2.09 -12.73
CA ASN A 131 -17.17 -1.84 -12.05
C ASN A 131 -17.30 -0.39 -11.56
N LEU A 132 -17.17 0.58 -12.48
CA LEU A 132 -17.18 2.01 -12.16
C LEU A 132 -18.55 2.66 -12.33
N ASP A 133 -19.50 2.05 -13.03
CA ASP A 133 -20.83 2.63 -13.28
C ASP A 133 -21.56 3.10 -12.02
N PRO A 134 -21.54 2.36 -10.88
CA PRO A 134 -22.19 2.83 -9.65
C PRO A 134 -21.54 4.06 -9.01
N LEU A 135 -20.34 4.43 -9.48
CA LEU A 135 -19.54 5.53 -8.92
C LEU A 135 -19.58 6.78 -9.79
N ARG A 136 -20.12 6.68 -11.00
CA ARG A 136 -19.97 7.63 -12.11
C ARG A 136 -20.21 9.09 -11.74
N ASP A 137 -21.32 9.34 -11.02
CA ASP A 137 -21.73 10.69 -10.63
C ASP A 137 -21.14 11.13 -9.27
N ARG A 138 -20.37 10.28 -8.60
CA ARG A 138 -19.81 10.60 -7.29
C ARG A 138 -18.58 11.49 -7.41
N PRO A 139 -18.45 12.49 -6.53
CA PRO A 139 -17.21 13.23 -6.42
C PRO A 139 -16.09 12.37 -5.81
N PRO A 140 -14.83 12.47 -6.32
CA PRO A 140 -13.71 11.64 -5.89
C PRO A 140 -13.43 11.64 -4.39
N HIS A 141 -13.67 12.76 -3.70
CA HIS A 141 -13.44 12.87 -2.25
C HIS A 141 -14.42 12.02 -1.40
N GLN A 142 -15.53 11.54 -1.99
CA GLN A 142 -16.48 10.65 -1.31
C GLN A 142 -16.21 9.17 -1.55
N LEU A 143 -15.19 8.85 -2.34
CA LEU A 143 -14.80 7.48 -2.64
C LEU A 143 -13.91 6.90 -1.55
N SER A 144 -14.05 5.60 -1.30
CA SER A 144 -13.09 4.82 -0.53
C SER A 144 -11.75 4.71 -1.26
N GLY A 145 -10.66 4.36 -0.55
CA GLY A 145 -9.34 4.20 -1.16
C GLY A 145 -9.34 3.20 -2.33
N GLY A 146 -10.05 2.09 -2.22
CA GLY A 146 -10.17 1.11 -3.29
C GLY A 146 -11.01 1.60 -4.48
N GLU A 147 -12.07 2.38 -4.24
CA GLU A 147 -12.83 3.01 -5.32
C GLU A 147 -12.00 4.06 -6.05
N LYS A 148 -11.25 4.91 -5.33
CA LYS A 148 -10.30 5.89 -5.92
C LYS A 148 -9.29 5.19 -6.82
N GLN A 149 -8.72 4.10 -6.36
CA GLN A 149 -7.72 3.34 -7.12
C GLN A 149 -8.28 2.77 -8.42
N ARG A 150 -9.50 2.20 -8.38
CA ARG A 150 -10.18 1.72 -9.60
C ARG A 150 -10.47 2.86 -10.58
N VAL A 151 -10.87 4.03 -10.09
CA VAL A 151 -11.12 5.20 -10.93
C VAL A 151 -9.84 5.68 -11.62
N ILE A 152 -8.73 5.81 -10.88
CA ILE A 152 -7.42 6.20 -11.45
C ILE A 152 -6.98 5.18 -12.50
N LEU A 153 -7.05 3.89 -12.16
CA LEU A 153 -6.71 2.84 -13.11
C LEU A 153 -7.58 2.93 -14.37
N GLY A 154 -8.89 3.15 -14.23
CA GLY A 154 -9.81 3.35 -15.34
C GLY A 154 -9.46 4.54 -16.21
N ALA A 155 -9.14 5.68 -15.60
CA ALA A 155 -8.72 6.89 -16.33
C ALA A 155 -7.42 6.66 -17.13
N ILE A 156 -6.46 5.93 -16.56
CA ILE A 156 -5.21 5.60 -17.25
C ILE A 156 -5.44 4.56 -18.35
N LEU A 157 -6.19 3.49 -18.08
CA LEU A 157 -6.49 2.44 -19.06
C LEU A 157 -7.30 2.96 -20.25
N ALA A 158 -8.21 3.92 -20.03
CA ALA A 158 -8.97 4.56 -21.12
C ALA A 158 -8.06 5.21 -22.18
N LEU A 159 -6.85 5.65 -21.78
CA LEU A 159 -5.82 6.18 -22.69
C LEU A 159 -5.15 5.09 -23.54
N ARG A 160 -5.35 3.81 -23.22
CA ARG A 160 -4.74 2.65 -23.89
C ARG A 160 -3.21 2.75 -23.97
N PRO A 161 -2.49 2.92 -22.84
CA PRO A 161 -1.04 2.96 -22.86
C PRO A 161 -0.48 1.60 -23.27
N ARG A 162 0.72 1.59 -23.88
CA ARG A 162 1.45 0.35 -24.21
C ARG A 162 2.12 -0.26 -22.97
N LEU A 163 2.48 0.59 -22.00
CA LEU A 163 3.10 0.24 -20.72
C LEU A 163 2.26 0.78 -19.57
N LEU A 164 1.87 -0.06 -18.65
CA LEU A 164 1.21 0.32 -17.40
C LEU A 164 2.15 0.08 -16.21
N LEU A 165 2.42 1.12 -15.46
CA LEU A 165 3.19 1.09 -14.22
C LEU A 165 2.24 1.31 -13.03
N LEU A 166 2.31 0.45 -12.03
CA LEU A 166 1.50 0.55 -10.81
C LEU A 166 2.42 0.52 -9.59
N ASP A 167 2.45 1.62 -8.83
CA ASP A 167 3.27 1.73 -7.62
C ASP A 167 2.42 1.42 -6.39
N GLU A 168 2.59 0.24 -5.81
CA GLU A 168 1.88 -0.33 -4.65
C GLU A 168 0.34 -0.34 -4.79
N PRO A 169 -0.21 -0.92 -5.88
CA PRO A 169 -1.63 -0.83 -6.18
C PRO A 169 -2.55 -1.60 -5.22
N PHE A 170 -2.04 -2.50 -4.39
CA PHE A 170 -2.85 -3.32 -3.48
C PHE A 170 -2.92 -2.78 -2.05
N THR A 171 -2.18 -1.72 -1.72
CA THR A 171 -1.99 -1.25 -0.33
C THR A 171 -3.29 -0.81 0.36
N HIS A 172 -4.23 -0.21 -0.37
CA HIS A 172 -5.48 0.33 0.20
C HIS A 172 -6.71 -0.51 -0.12
N LEU A 173 -6.53 -1.69 -0.71
CA LEU A 173 -7.63 -2.59 -1.08
C LEU A 173 -7.97 -3.56 0.05
N ASP A 174 -9.25 -3.88 0.16
CA ASP A 174 -9.69 -5.07 0.88
C ASP A 174 -9.47 -6.33 0.01
N PRO A 175 -9.58 -7.54 0.57
CA PRO A 175 -9.29 -8.76 -0.18
C PRO A 175 -10.11 -8.92 -1.46
N GLU A 176 -11.37 -8.48 -1.49
CA GLU A 176 -12.23 -8.56 -2.67
C GLU A 176 -11.80 -7.56 -3.74
N GLY A 177 -11.46 -6.32 -3.33
CA GLY A 177 -10.92 -5.30 -4.23
C GLY A 177 -9.56 -5.71 -4.81
N ALA A 178 -8.70 -6.32 -3.99
CA ALA A 178 -7.41 -6.84 -4.44
C ALA A 178 -7.57 -7.96 -5.48
N GLU A 179 -8.49 -8.91 -5.25
CA GLU A 179 -8.76 -9.98 -6.22
C GLU A 179 -9.34 -9.45 -7.53
N THR A 180 -10.27 -8.49 -7.45
CA THR A 180 -10.85 -7.84 -8.64
C THR A 180 -9.78 -7.13 -9.46
N LEU A 181 -8.90 -6.36 -8.80
CA LEU A 181 -7.77 -5.69 -9.46
C LEU A 181 -6.83 -6.71 -10.10
N ARG A 182 -6.45 -7.75 -9.35
CA ARG A 182 -5.56 -8.81 -9.82
C ARG A 182 -6.11 -9.49 -11.08
N ALA A 183 -7.39 -9.86 -11.07
CA ALA A 183 -8.07 -10.47 -12.21
C ALA A 183 -8.05 -9.53 -13.44
N SER A 184 -8.30 -8.23 -13.24
CA SER A 184 -8.25 -7.24 -14.31
C SER A 184 -6.84 -7.11 -14.90
N LEU A 185 -5.81 -7.01 -14.05
CA LEU A 185 -4.42 -6.86 -14.50
C LEU A 185 -3.93 -8.06 -15.33
N LYS A 186 -4.36 -9.27 -15.00
CA LYS A 186 -4.02 -10.51 -15.76
C LYS A 186 -4.47 -10.50 -17.21
N THR A 187 -5.52 -9.76 -17.54
CA THR A 187 -6.06 -9.71 -18.91
C THR A 187 -5.30 -8.76 -19.83
N LEU A 188 -4.58 -7.78 -19.27
CA LEU A 188 -3.94 -6.70 -20.02
C LEU A 188 -2.76 -7.18 -20.89
N PRO A 189 -1.86 -8.08 -20.45
CA PRO A 189 -0.77 -8.59 -21.28
C PRO A 189 -1.28 -9.31 -22.53
N GLY A 190 -2.36 -10.08 -22.44
CA GLY A 190 -3.01 -10.72 -23.57
C GLY A 190 -3.53 -9.75 -24.62
N ALA A 191 -3.78 -8.48 -24.25
CA ALA A 191 -4.12 -7.38 -25.15
C ALA A 191 -2.89 -6.61 -25.66
N GLY A 192 -1.68 -7.09 -25.42
CA GLY A 192 -0.41 -6.48 -25.89
C GLY A 192 0.14 -5.38 -24.99
N MET A 193 -0.49 -5.07 -23.85
CA MET A 193 -0.02 -4.08 -22.90
C MET A 193 1.02 -4.71 -21.95
N ALA A 194 2.18 -4.10 -21.80
CA ALA A 194 3.10 -4.50 -20.75
C ALA A 194 2.65 -3.93 -19.40
N VAL A 195 2.70 -4.74 -18.35
CA VAL A 195 2.27 -4.36 -17.01
C VAL A 195 3.42 -4.56 -16.03
N ILE A 196 3.78 -3.50 -15.31
CA ILE A 196 4.77 -3.55 -14.24
C ILE A 196 4.09 -3.18 -12.93
N VAL A 197 4.05 -4.12 -12.01
CA VAL A 197 3.54 -3.91 -10.65
C VAL A 197 4.73 -3.78 -9.70
N VAL A 198 4.80 -2.69 -8.98
CA VAL A 198 5.74 -2.50 -7.87
C VAL A 198 5.01 -2.86 -6.59
N GLU A 199 5.52 -3.84 -5.85
CA GLU A 199 4.87 -4.29 -4.61
C GLU A 199 5.87 -4.71 -3.54
N HIS A 200 5.45 -4.50 -2.28
CA HIS A 200 6.14 -5.02 -1.11
C HIS A 200 5.65 -6.41 -0.71
N ARG A 201 4.39 -6.73 -1.00
CA ARG A 201 3.72 -8.00 -0.67
C ARG A 201 3.71 -8.89 -1.89
N LEU A 202 4.79 -9.67 -2.07
CA LEU A 202 4.93 -10.52 -3.25
C LEU A 202 3.76 -11.49 -3.43
N GLN A 203 3.17 -12.00 -2.33
CA GLN A 203 2.08 -12.96 -2.38
C GLN A 203 0.84 -12.48 -3.14
N GLU A 204 0.66 -11.16 -3.27
CA GLU A 204 -0.50 -10.61 -3.97
C GLU A 204 -0.47 -10.86 -5.48
N VAL A 205 0.73 -10.95 -6.08
CA VAL A 205 0.90 -10.95 -7.54
C VAL A 205 1.87 -12.00 -8.06
N VAL A 206 2.77 -12.53 -7.22
CA VAL A 206 3.90 -13.36 -7.66
C VAL A 206 3.51 -14.62 -8.45
N ALA A 207 2.30 -15.14 -8.19
CA ALA A 207 1.77 -16.29 -8.92
C ALA A 207 1.28 -15.99 -10.35
N ASP A 208 1.07 -14.70 -10.64
CA ASP A 208 0.44 -14.25 -11.87
C ASP A 208 1.42 -13.68 -12.88
N VAL A 209 2.65 -13.33 -12.43
CA VAL A 209 3.67 -12.69 -13.26
C VAL A 209 4.62 -13.71 -13.88
N GLU A 210 5.15 -13.37 -15.04
CA GLU A 210 6.15 -14.17 -15.74
C GLU A 210 7.58 -13.83 -15.29
N ARG A 211 7.77 -12.64 -14.72
CA ARG A 211 9.10 -12.12 -14.35
C ARG A 211 9.06 -11.38 -13.02
N LEU A 212 10.02 -11.67 -12.17
CA LEU A 212 10.24 -11.02 -10.88
C LEU A 212 11.59 -10.33 -10.90
N ILE A 213 11.59 -9.03 -10.58
CA ILE A 213 12.77 -8.19 -10.48
C ILE A 213 12.91 -7.72 -9.03
N ILE A 214 14.08 -7.91 -8.44
CA ILE A 214 14.38 -7.46 -7.08
C ILE A 214 15.37 -6.31 -7.10
N PHE A 215 14.94 -5.17 -6.53
CA PHE A 215 15.81 -4.03 -6.26
C PHE A 215 16.37 -4.08 -4.83
N HIS A 216 17.67 -3.84 -4.70
CA HIS A 216 18.33 -3.69 -3.42
C HIS A 216 19.35 -2.54 -3.48
N GLN A 217 19.22 -1.55 -2.58
CA GLN A 217 20.12 -0.40 -2.48
C GLN A 217 20.42 0.28 -3.84
N GLY A 218 19.39 0.50 -4.64
CA GLY A 218 19.50 1.15 -5.95
C GLY A 218 20.06 0.27 -7.07
N ARG A 219 20.24 -1.03 -6.86
CA ARG A 219 20.77 -1.98 -7.85
C ARG A 219 19.79 -3.12 -8.13
N LEU A 220 19.95 -3.76 -9.28
CA LEU A 220 19.26 -5.03 -9.55
C LEU A 220 19.95 -6.16 -8.79
N ALA A 221 19.26 -6.76 -7.85
CA ALA A 221 19.75 -7.90 -7.07
C ALA A 221 19.39 -9.23 -7.72
N ALA A 222 18.22 -9.32 -8.34
CA ALA A 222 17.77 -10.50 -9.07
C ALA A 222 16.78 -10.11 -10.18
N ASP A 223 16.77 -10.90 -11.26
CA ASP A 223 15.87 -10.77 -12.40
C ASP A 223 15.66 -12.13 -13.03
N GLY A 224 14.41 -12.49 -13.35
CA GLY A 224 14.05 -13.75 -14.00
C GLY A 224 12.68 -14.28 -13.60
N PRO A 225 12.35 -15.53 -14.00
CA PRO A 225 11.11 -16.18 -13.60
C PRO A 225 10.97 -16.26 -12.08
N PRO A 226 9.77 -16.05 -11.50
CA PRO A 226 9.56 -15.96 -10.05
C PRO A 226 10.16 -17.14 -9.26
N ARG A 227 9.97 -18.37 -9.74
CA ARG A 227 10.52 -19.58 -9.08
C ARG A 227 12.04 -19.59 -9.01
N GLN A 228 12.71 -19.14 -10.08
CA GLN A 228 14.17 -19.08 -10.12
C GLN A 228 14.72 -17.99 -9.20
N VAL A 229 14.05 -16.84 -9.18
CA VAL A 229 14.43 -15.71 -8.30
C VAL A 229 14.20 -16.08 -6.83
N LEU A 230 13.04 -16.64 -6.50
CA LEU A 230 12.72 -17.08 -5.13
C LEU A 230 13.56 -18.29 -4.69
N GLY A 231 14.10 -19.07 -5.60
CA GLY A 231 15.06 -20.15 -5.30
C GLY A 231 16.45 -19.66 -4.86
N ARG A 232 16.77 -18.38 -5.06
CA ARG A 232 18.06 -17.78 -4.65
C ARG A 232 18.05 -17.35 -3.19
N ASP A 233 19.24 -17.11 -2.64
CA ASP A 233 19.35 -16.50 -1.31
C ASP A 233 19.07 -14.98 -1.39
N LEU A 234 17.90 -14.58 -0.91
CA LEU A 234 17.43 -13.20 -0.87
C LEU A 234 17.48 -12.59 0.54
N THR A 235 18.11 -13.25 1.50
CA THR A 235 18.14 -12.81 2.92
C THR A 235 18.76 -11.43 3.10
N GLY A 236 19.73 -11.05 2.26
CA GLY A 236 20.32 -9.70 2.26
C GLY A 236 19.43 -8.60 1.67
N CYS A 237 18.43 -8.95 0.85
CA CYS A 237 17.65 -7.99 0.08
C CYS A 237 16.49 -7.34 0.85
N GLN A 238 16.19 -7.79 2.08
CA GLN A 238 15.10 -7.29 2.92
C GLN A 238 13.72 -7.28 2.21
N VAL A 239 13.48 -8.27 1.35
CA VAL A 239 12.22 -8.45 0.64
C VAL A 239 11.24 -9.23 1.52
N ASN A 240 9.99 -8.81 1.55
CA ASN A 240 8.92 -9.55 2.22
C ASN A 240 8.54 -10.79 1.39
N LEU A 241 9.27 -11.88 1.63
CA LEU A 241 9.01 -13.15 0.97
C LEU A 241 7.67 -13.74 1.41
N PRO A 242 6.93 -14.42 0.53
CA PRO A 242 5.67 -15.07 0.88
C PRO A 242 5.86 -16.06 2.05
N PRO A 243 4.91 -16.18 3.00
CA PRO A 243 5.00 -17.17 4.09
C PRO A 243 5.21 -18.59 3.59
N LEU A 244 4.64 -18.94 2.45
CA LEU A 244 4.82 -20.24 1.78
C LEU A 244 6.28 -20.53 1.43
N TYR A 245 7.07 -19.50 1.07
CA TYR A 245 8.49 -19.65 0.80
C TYR A 245 9.25 -20.24 1.99
N PHE A 246 9.00 -19.69 3.20
CA PHE A 246 9.68 -20.19 4.41
C PHE A 246 9.22 -21.61 4.77
N LEU A 247 7.92 -21.86 4.68
CA LEU A 247 7.36 -23.17 4.98
C LEU A 247 7.97 -24.26 4.09
N PHE A 248 8.05 -24.05 2.79
CA PHE A 248 8.52 -25.05 1.84
C PHE A 248 10.04 -25.19 1.82
N ARG A 249 10.79 -24.12 2.05
CA ARG A 249 12.25 -24.19 2.18
C ARG A 249 12.69 -25.06 3.36
N GLU A 250 11.92 -25.08 4.44
CA GLU A 250 12.21 -25.89 5.63
C GLU A 250 11.71 -27.33 5.49
N THR A 251 10.67 -27.58 4.69
CA THR A 251 10.01 -28.90 4.63
C THR A 251 10.35 -29.72 3.40
N ILE A 252 10.55 -29.08 2.25
CA ILE A 252 10.80 -29.73 0.96
C ILE A 252 11.91 -28.96 0.22
N ALA A 253 13.13 -29.05 0.72
CA ALA A 253 14.28 -28.26 0.22
C ALA A 253 14.65 -28.54 -1.27
N GLU A 254 14.22 -29.66 -1.83
CA GLU A 254 14.53 -30.05 -3.20
C GLU A 254 13.52 -29.56 -4.25
N SER A 255 12.36 -29.03 -3.82
CA SER A 255 11.33 -28.51 -4.72
C SER A 255 11.34 -26.98 -4.77
N PRO A 256 11.13 -26.36 -5.96
CA PRO A 256 10.98 -24.92 -6.03
C PRO A 256 9.78 -24.47 -5.17
N PRO A 257 9.87 -23.32 -4.49
CA PRO A 257 8.81 -22.86 -3.60
C PRO A 257 7.51 -22.63 -4.38
N PRO A 258 6.35 -23.04 -3.82
CA PRO A 258 5.05 -22.80 -4.43
C PRO A 258 4.76 -21.30 -4.46
N LEU A 259 4.14 -20.83 -5.53
CA LEU A 259 3.77 -19.42 -5.72
C LEU A 259 2.35 -19.12 -5.23
N SER A 260 1.52 -20.14 -5.02
CA SER A 260 0.13 -20.01 -4.55
C SER A 260 -0.20 -21.05 -3.47
N VAL A 261 -1.27 -20.76 -2.72
CA VAL A 261 -1.79 -21.67 -1.68
C VAL A 261 -2.29 -22.99 -2.31
N SER A 262 -2.94 -22.92 -3.47
CA SER A 262 -3.44 -24.11 -4.18
C SER A 262 -2.30 -25.04 -4.56
N GLU A 263 -1.25 -24.48 -5.15
CA GLU A 263 -0.04 -25.24 -5.51
C GLU A 263 0.66 -25.83 -4.28
N ALA A 264 0.75 -25.04 -3.20
CA ALA A 264 1.30 -25.52 -1.94
C ALA A 264 0.54 -26.74 -1.40
N PHE A 265 -0.78 -26.71 -1.51
CA PHE A 265 -1.64 -27.81 -1.09
C PHE A 265 -1.43 -29.07 -1.93
N GLU A 266 -1.33 -28.93 -3.25
CA GLU A 266 -1.03 -30.03 -4.17
C GLU A 266 0.34 -30.68 -3.87
N LEU A 267 1.36 -29.86 -3.66
CA LEU A 267 2.70 -30.33 -3.30
C LEU A 267 2.73 -31.08 -1.95
N LEU A 268 1.99 -30.61 -0.95
CA LEU A 268 1.88 -31.29 0.34
C LEU A 268 1.13 -32.63 0.23
N GLN A 269 0.12 -32.73 -0.64
CA GLN A 269 -0.56 -33.97 -0.89
C GLN A 269 0.33 -35.00 -1.61
N ALA A 270 1.16 -34.51 -2.54
CA ALA A 270 2.11 -35.39 -3.27
C ALA A 270 3.28 -35.88 -2.38
N HIS A 271 3.56 -35.19 -1.27
CA HIS A 271 4.65 -35.54 -0.36
C HIS A 271 4.10 -35.76 1.08
N PRO A 272 3.35 -36.83 1.35
CA PRO A 272 2.68 -37.07 2.64
C PRO A 272 3.66 -37.32 3.80
N THR A 273 4.94 -37.57 3.51
CA THR A 273 6.02 -37.67 4.51
C THR A 273 6.67 -36.33 4.87
N ALA A 274 6.43 -35.30 4.09
CA ALA A 274 6.84 -33.94 4.41
C ALA A 274 5.96 -33.41 5.57
N LYS A 275 6.15 -33.95 6.77
CA LYS A 275 5.62 -33.29 7.96
C LYS A 275 6.38 -31.98 8.07
N PRO A 276 5.70 -30.82 8.04
CA PRO A 276 6.34 -29.60 8.47
C PRO A 276 6.93 -29.92 9.84
N ALA A 277 8.21 -29.64 10.03
CA ALA A 277 8.78 -29.56 11.35
C ALA A 277 8.11 -28.35 12.02
N VAL A 278 6.84 -28.49 12.32
CA VAL A 278 6.15 -27.65 13.28
C VAL A 278 6.77 -28.05 14.61
N THR A 279 8.04 -27.68 14.80
CA THR A 279 8.47 -27.21 16.09
C THR A 279 7.52 -26.04 16.32
N ALA A 280 6.38 -26.39 16.90
CA ALA A 280 5.52 -25.42 17.50
C ALA A 280 6.45 -24.58 18.36
N ARG A 281 6.88 -23.43 17.83
CA ARG A 281 7.32 -22.34 18.69
C ARG A 281 6.05 -21.90 19.42
N ARG A 282 5.62 -22.76 20.37
CA ARG A 282 4.67 -22.44 21.42
C ARG A 282 5.08 -21.20 22.21
N ASP A 283 6.31 -20.72 21.97
CA ASP A 283 6.92 -19.59 22.64
C ASP A 283 6.66 -18.23 21.98
N LEU A 284 5.98 -18.16 20.81
CA LEU A 284 5.64 -16.88 20.16
C LEU A 284 4.38 -16.21 20.71
N CYS A 285 3.54 -16.96 21.38
CA CYS A 285 2.56 -16.48 22.35
C CYS A 285 2.60 -17.50 23.50
N PRO A 286 3.09 -17.15 24.67
CA PRO A 286 2.70 -17.89 25.86
C PRO A 286 1.17 -17.82 25.88
N SER A 287 0.52 -18.89 25.42
CA SER A 287 -0.87 -19.11 25.78
C SER A 287 -0.83 -19.16 27.30
N PRO A 288 -1.49 -18.29 28.03
CA PRO A 288 -1.61 -18.42 29.46
C PRO A 288 -2.52 -19.61 29.76
N ALA A 289 -2.01 -20.82 29.54
CA ALA A 289 -2.52 -22.02 30.16
C ALA A 289 -1.84 -22.13 31.54
N GLY A 290 -2.33 -21.40 32.47
CA GLY A 290 -1.80 -21.31 33.82
C GLY A 290 -1.85 -19.87 34.27
N ASP A 291 -2.79 -19.50 35.06
CA ASP A 291 -3.11 -18.17 35.58
C ASP A 291 -3.63 -17.20 34.53
N THR A 292 -4.92 -17.32 34.20
CA THR A 292 -5.69 -16.16 33.76
C THR A 292 -5.42 -15.06 34.79
N PRO A 293 -4.72 -13.97 34.48
CA PRO A 293 -4.64 -12.86 35.42
C PRO A 293 -6.09 -12.54 35.74
N GLN A 294 -6.45 -12.52 37.03
CA GLN A 294 -7.80 -12.16 37.49
C GLN A 294 -8.21 -10.95 36.63
N ARG A 295 -9.12 -11.19 35.66
CA ARG A 295 -9.62 -10.16 34.75
C ARG A 295 -10.01 -9.01 35.65
N ALA A 296 -9.33 -7.88 35.50
CA ALA A 296 -9.68 -6.67 36.21
C ALA A 296 -11.20 -6.54 36.10
N THR A 297 -11.88 -6.45 37.23
CA THR A 297 -13.34 -6.52 37.37
C THR A 297 -14.06 -5.45 36.52
N ARG A 298 -13.33 -4.49 35.94
CA ARG A 298 -13.87 -3.43 35.06
C ARG A 298 -13.13 -3.39 33.74
N PRO A 299 -13.85 -3.38 32.57
CA PRO A 299 -13.24 -3.22 31.28
C PRO A 299 -12.61 -1.82 31.15
N LEU A 300 -11.48 -1.74 30.42
CA LEU A 300 -10.83 -0.48 30.09
C LEU A 300 -11.62 0.31 29.04
N VAL A 301 -12.20 -0.40 28.07
CA VAL A 301 -13.13 0.14 27.06
C VAL A 301 -14.41 -0.69 27.09
N GLU A 302 -15.54 0.00 27.14
CA GLU A 302 -16.86 -0.62 27.06
C GLU A 302 -17.70 0.13 26.04
N VAL A 303 -18.18 -0.59 25.03
CA VAL A 303 -19.09 -0.08 24.01
C VAL A 303 -20.41 -0.85 24.14
N ARG A 304 -21.52 -0.14 24.22
CA ARG A 304 -22.87 -0.72 24.37
C ARG A 304 -23.84 -0.11 23.40
N ASP A 305 -24.52 -0.94 22.61
CA ASP A 305 -25.59 -0.59 21.67
C ASP A 305 -25.23 0.65 20.83
N LEU A 306 -23.99 0.71 20.29
CA LEU A 306 -23.46 1.86 19.59
C LEU A 306 -24.05 1.97 18.21
N HIS A 307 -24.83 3.03 17.97
CA HIS A 307 -25.36 3.40 16.66
C HIS A 307 -24.79 4.74 16.20
N PHE A 308 -24.49 4.80 14.92
CA PHE A 308 -24.03 6.03 14.30
C PHE A 308 -24.38 6.10 12.81
N ASP A 309 -24.81 7.27 12.36
CA ASP A 309 -25.07 7.57 10.95
C ASP A 309 -24.30 8.81 10.49
N TYR A 310 -23.98 8.86 9.18
CA TYR A 310 -23.56 10.05 8.49
C TYR A 310 -24.71 10.51 7.58
N GLN A 311 -25.35 11.63 7.92
CA GLN A 311 -26.40 12.25 7.11
C GLN A 311 -27.51 11.29 6.70
N GLY A 312 -27.97 10.46 7.65
CA GLY A 312 -29.04 9.47 7.41
C GLY A 312 -28.57 8.11 6.87
N ARG A 313 -27.28 7.95 6.56
CA ARG A 313 -26.71 6.65 6.23
C ARG A 313 -26.17 5.99 7.49
N GLU A 314 -26.84 4.96 7.94
CA GLU A 314 -26.43 4.20 9.13
C GLU A 314 -25.14 3.41 8.86
N ILE A 315 -24.12 3.64 9.69
CA ILE A 315 -22.79 3.02 9.59
C ILE A 315 -22.57 2.00 10.70
N LEU A 316 -22.94 2.35 11.94
CA LEU A 316 -22.84 1.44 13.09
C LEU A 316 -24.24 1.10 13.57
N ARG A 317 -24.48 -0.20 13.78
CA ARG A 317 -25.81 -0.77 14.02
C ARG A 317 -25.83 -1.62 15.27
N GLY A 318 -25.81 -0.98 16.46
CA GLY A 318 -25.86 -1.70 17.73
C GLY A 318 -24.57 -2.50 17.99
N VAL A 319 -23.42 -1.83 17.99
CA VAL A 319 -22.13 -2.50 18.24
C VAL A 319 -21.87 -2.60 19.72
N ASP A 320 -21.57 -3.83 20.19
CA ASP A 320 -21.26 -4.17 21.57
C ASP A 320 -19.90 -4.87 21.67
N PHE A 321 -18.98 -4.37 22.51
CA PHE A 321 -17.75 -5.06 22.87
C PHE A 321 -17.09 -4.44 24.10
N GLN A 322 -16.13 -5.16 24.66
CA GLN A 322 -15.32 -4.73 25.79
C GLN A 322 -13.85 -5.04 25.53
N ILE A 323 -12.95 -4.19 26.03
CA ILE A 323 -11.50 -4.42 26.02
C ILE A 323 -10.98 -4.31 27.44
N HIS A 324 -10.23 -5.30 27.88
CA HIS A 324 -9.62 -5.34 29.21
C HIS A 324 -8.14 -4.90 29.15
N SER A 325 -7.60 -4.56 30.30
CA SER A 325 -6.17 -4.20 30.39
C SER A 325 -5.28 -5.35 29.93
N GLY A 326 -4.28 -5.05 29.09
CA GLY A 326 -3.36 -6.05 28.52
C GLY A 326 -3.93 -6.84 27.34
N GLU A 327 -5.17 -6.60 26.93
CA GLU A 327 -5.81 -7.27 25.78
C GLU A 327 -5.41 -6.59 24.46
N CYS A 328 -5.16 -7.41 23.43
CA CYS A 328 -4.97 -6.97 22.06
C CYS A 328 -6.17 -7.43 21.23
N LEU A 329 -6.97 -6.47 20.74
CA LEU A 329 -8.16 -6.71 19.93
C LEU A 329 -7.90 -6.40 18.47
N ALA A 330 -8.11 -7.37 17.57
CA ALA A 330 -8.10 -7.15 16.13
C ALA A 330 -9.51 -6.82 15.63
N LEU A 331 -9.66 -5.65 14.97
CA LEU A 331 -10.89 -5.22 14.33
C LEU A 331 -10.83 -5.50 12.83
N LEU A 332 -11.55 -6.53 12.38
CA LEU A 332 -11.55 -6.99 10.99
C LEU A 332 -12.86 -6.65 10.28
N GLY A 333 -12.82 -6.51 8.96
CA GLY A 333 -13.98 -6.25 8.12
C GLY A 333 -13.61 -5.58 6.80
N ARG A 334 -14.54 -5.60 5.85
CA ARG A 334 -14.41 -4.97 4.52
C ARG A 334 -14.22 -3.45 4.62
N ASN A 335 -13.74 -2.84 3.53
CA ASN A 335 -13.72 -1.39 3.42
C ASN A 335 -15.17 -0.84 3.50
N GLY A 336 -15.34 0.27 4.22
CA GLY A 336 -16.68 0.82 4.48
C GLY A 336 -17.48 0.14 5.61
N ALA A 337 -17.00 -0.93 6.23
CA ALA A 337 -17.71 -1.62 7.34
C ALA A 337 -17.78 -0.82 8.65
N GLY A 338 -17.28 0.42 8.69
CA GLY A 338 -17.37 1.27 9.86
C GLY A 338 -16.21 1.15 10.88
N LYS A 339 -15.12 0.40 10.57
CA LYS A 339 -13.96 0.22 11.47
C LYS A 339 -13.37 1.55 11.96
N THR A 340 -13.02 2.44 11.05
CA THR A 340 -12.48 3.77 11.38
C THR A 340 -13.49 4.63 12.12
N THR A 341 -14.77 4.55 11.75
CA THR A 341 -15.87 5.22 12.45
C THR A 341 -15.97 4.76 13.89
N LEU A 342 -15.92 3.45 14.14
CA LEU A 342 -15.92 2.88 15.48
C LEU A 342 -14.74 3.41 16.33
N VAL A 343 -13.52 3.36 15.77
CA VAL A 343 -12.32 3.83 16.50
C VAL A 343 -12.40 5.33 16.81
N LYS A 344 -12.98 6.15 15.91
CA LYS A 344 -13.21 7.59 16.12
C LYS A 344 -14.20 7.88 17.28
N HIS A 345 -15.05 6.95 17.64
CA HIS A 345 -15.89 7.09 18.85
C HIS A 345 -15.09 6.85 20.13
N LEU A 346 -14.09 5.96 20.08
CA LEU A 346 -13.25 5.67 21.25
C LEU A 346 -12.40 6.89 21.66
N ASN A 347 -11.89 7.64 20.71
CA ASN A 347 -11.09 8.84 20.97
C ASN A 347 -11.92 10.14 21.05
N GLY A 348 -13.27 10.03 20.94
CA GLY A 348 -14.20 11.16 21.09
C GLY A 348 -14.27 12.11 19.91
N LEU A 349 -13.66 11.78 18.76
CA LEU A 349 -13.80 12.55 17.51
C LEU A 349 -15.22 12.47 16.94
N LEU A 350 -15.91 11.36 17.18
CA LEU A 350 -17.33 11.18 16.87
C LEU A 350 -18.09 10.90 18.15
N LYS A 351 -19.36 11.34 18.19
CA LYS A 351 -20.27 11.08 19.30
C LYS A 351 -21.38 10.13 18.80
N PRO A 352 -21.76 9.14 19.62
CA PRO A 352 -22.80 8.19 19.23
C PRO A 352 -24.16 8.88 19.09
N CYS A 353 -24.94 8.48 18.07
CA CYS A 353 -26.34 8.87 17.94
C CYS A 353 -27.18 8.15 19.02
N ARG A 354 -26.86 6.88 19.28
CA ARG A 354 -27.47 6.05 20.31
C ARG A 354 -26.42 5.10 20.92
N GLY A 355 -26.65 4.64 22.13
CA GLY A 355 -25.74 3.76 22.86
C GLY A 355 -24.74 4.52 23.73
N ALA A 356 -23.72 3.84 24.22
CA ALA A 356 -22.71 4.42 25.11
C ALA A 356 -21.31 3.87 24.84
N VAL A 357 -20.32 4.76 25.01
CA VAL A 357 -18.89 4.41 25.00
C VAL A 357 -18.31 4.85 26.33
N LYS A 358 -17.70 3.91 27.08
CA LYS A 358 -17.01 4.22 28.34
C LYS A 358 -15.52 3.89 28.21
N ILE A 359 -14.70 4.79 28.70
CA ILE A 359 -13.23 4.67 28.73
C ILE A 359 -12.76 4.76 30.19
N ALA A 360 -12.11 3.70 30.65
CA ALA A 360 -11.70 3.58 32.06
C ALA A 360 -12.85 3.86 33.05
N GLY A 361 -14.07 3.40 32.72
CA GLY A 361 -15.29 3.57 33.51
C GLY A 361 -16.01 4.92 33.37
N HIS A 362 -15.46 5.87 32.59
CA HIS A 362 -16.07 7.20 32.35
C HIS A 362 -16.80 7.21 31.01
N ASP A 363 -18.01 7.76 30.97
CA ASP A 363 -18.74 7.98 29.71
C ASP A 363 -17.96 8.96 28.82
N ALA A 364 -17.67 8.58 27.58
CA ALA A 364 -16.92 9.37 26.63
C ALA A 364 -17.77 10.49 26.01
N ARG A 365 -19.10 10.48 26.15
CA ARG A 365 -20.01 11.45 25.54
C ARG A 365 -19.78 12.87 26.03
N PRO A 366 -19.71 13.17 27.36
CA PRO A 366 -19.46 14.52 27.86
C PRO A 366 -18.00 14.95 27.75
N LEU A 367 -17.06 14.00 27.57
CA LEU A 367 -15.64 14.30 27.53
C LEU A 367 -15.25 14.91 26.16
N ARG A 368 -14.34 15.89 26.21
CA ARG A 368 -13.74 16.45 24.99
C ARG A 368 -12.62 15.53 24.51
N THR A 369 -12.30 15.59 23.22
CA THR A 369 -11.23 14.76 22.62
C THR A 369 -9.88 14.91 23.35
N TRP A 370 -9.54 16.13 23.80
CA TRP A 370 -8.30 16.36 24.53
C TRP A 370 -8.26 15.75 25.94
N ASP A 371 -9.43 15.56 26.60
CA ASP A 371 -9.52 14.84 27.88
C ASP A 371 -9.28 13.33 27.66
N LEU A 372 -9.79 12.80 26.55
CA LEU A 372 -9.58 11.42 26.14
C LEU A 372 -8.16 11.14 25.62
N ALA A 373 -7.50 12.13 25.00
CA ALA A 373 -6.12 12.02 24.51
C ALA A 373 -5.09 11.69 25.60
N ARG A 374 -5.42 11.93 26.87
CA ARG A 374 -4.60 11.49 28.03
C ARG A 374 -4.66 10.00 28.30
N ARG A 375 -5.69 9.32 27.77
CA ARG A 375 -6.00 7.93 28.05
C ARG A 375 -5.88 7.04 26.83
N ILE A 376 -6.10 7.59 25.63
CA ILE A 376 -6.13 6.87 24.35
C ILE A 376 -5.16 7.54 23.39
N GLY A 377 -4.12 6.80 22.97
CA GLY A 377 -3.32 7.14 21.81
C GLY A 377 -4.04 6.68 20.54
N PHE A 378 -4.04 7.51 19.50
CA PHE A 378 -4.64 7.20 18.22
C PHE A 378 -3.64 7.45 17.10
N ALA A 379 -3.42 6.44 16.26
CA ALA A 379 -2.63 6.57 15.04
C ALA A 379 -3.54 6.53 13.82
N TRP A 380 -3.42 7.53 12.95
CA TRP A 380 -4.18 7.61 11.71
C TRP A 380 -3.67 6.62 10.68
N GLN A 381 -4.53 6.24 9.75
CA GLN A 381 -4.16 5.38 8.63
C GLN A 381 -3.12 6.06 7.72
N ASN A 382 -3.32 7.36 7.43
CA ASN A 382 -2.34 8.17 6.72
C ASN A 382 -1.48 8.93 7.74
N PRO A 383 -0.17 8.65 7.87
CA PRO A 383 0.71 9.33 8.81
C PRO A 383 0.79 10.85 8.60
N ASN A 384 0.68 11.31 7.35
CA ASN A 384 0.77 12.74 7.01
C ASN A 384 -0.35 13.58 7.66
N ASP A 385 -1.50 12.95 7.95
CA ASP A 385 -2.61 13.63 8.64
C ASP A 385 -2.32 13.94 10.11
N GLN A 386 -1.21 13.42 10.66
CA GLN A 386 -0.78 13.60 12.05
C GLN A 386 0.47 14.44 12.21
N LEU A 387 1.20 14.73 11.12
CA LEU A 387 2.46 15.45 11.18
C LEU A 387 2.22 16.95 11.03
N PHE A 388 2.72 17.76 12.00
CA PHE A 388 2.49 19.20 12.06
C PHE A 388 3.77 20.02 12.19
N LYS A 389 4.89 19.37 12.65
CA LYS A 389 6.11 20.07 12.99
C LYS A 389 7.16 20.00 11.91
N THR A 390 8.11 20.92 11.97
CA THR A 390 9.19 21.01 10.99
C THR A 390 10.31 19.99 11.24
N THR A 391 10.40 19.45 12.46
CA THR A 391 11.38 18.40 12.79
C THR A 391 10.74 17.21 13.49
N VAL A 392 11.33 16.03 13.31
CA VAL A 392 10.91 14.79 14.00
C VAL A 392 10.95 14.95 15.52
N ARG A 393 11.95 15.65 16.05
CA ARG A 393 12.07 15.93 17.49
C ARG A 393 10.86 16.70 18.02
N GLU A 394 10.50 17.77 17.37
CA GLU A 394 9.35 18.60 17.78
C GLU A 394 8.04 17.82 17.65
N GLU A 395 7.89 17.03 16.59
CA GLU A 395 6.71 16.21 16.36
C GLU A 395 6.49 15.19 17.47
N VAL A 396 7.52 14.45 17.87
CA VAL A 396 7.41 13.47 18.96
C VAL A 396 7.16 14.15 20.31
N LEU A 397 7.69 15.33 20.55
CA LEU A 397 7.60 16.01 21.84
C LEU A 397 6.32 16.87 21.99
N ILE A 398 5.59 17.18 20.92
CA ILE A 398 4.42 18.08 20.99
C ILE A 398 3.33 17.52 21.93
N GLY A 399 2.98 16.25 21.80
CA GLY A 399 1.96 15.59 22.62
C GLY A 399 2.31 15.64 24.11
N PRO A 400 3.46 15.10 24.54
CA PRO A 400 3.89 15.15 25.93
C PRO A 400 3.98 16.55 26.51
N ARG A 401 4.41 17.55 25.73
CA ARG A 401 4.45 18.96 26.17
C ARG A 401 3.06 19.53 26.41
N LEU A 402 2.15 19.32 25.47
CA LEU A 402 0.76 19.80 25.59
C LEU A 402 0.02 19.16 26.77
N LEU A 403 0.26 17.86 27.00
CA LEU A 403 -0.34 17.11 28.09
C LEU A 403 0.37 17.32 29.43
N ARG A 404 1.50 18.06 29.46
CA ARG A 404 2.35 18.24 30.65
C ARG A 404 2.82 16.93 31.26
N THR A 405 3.16 15.98 30.42
CA THR A 405 3.62 14.61 30.79
C THR A 405 5.02 14.32 30.22
N LEU A 406 5.80 15.38 29.89
CA LEU A 406 7.11 15.21 29.31
C LEU A 406 8.06 14.54 30.31
N ASP A 407 8.56 13.37 29.93
CA ASP A 407 9.63 12.64 30.58
C ASP A 407 10.78 12.49 29.57
N GLU A 408 11.86 13.23 29.76
CA GLU A 408 13.00 13.23 28.85
C GLU A 408 13.69 11.87 28.76
N SER A 409 13.75 11.13 29.89
CA SER A 409 14.35 9.81 29.94
C SER A 409 13.54 8.81 29.13
N TRP A 410 12.21 8.88 29.21
CA TRP A 410 11.30 8.08 28.40
C TRP A 410 11.40 8.42 26.91
N CYS A 411 11.41 9.69 26.57
CA CYS A 411 11.57 10.14 25.18
C CYS A 411 12.89 9.64 24.57
N LYS A 412 13.99 9.70 25.32
CA LYS A 412 15.28 9.17 24.87
C LYS A 412 15.20 7.67 24.56
N ARG A 413 14.60 6.87 25.46
CA ARG A 413 14.39 5.43 25.22
C ARG A 413 13.52 5.18 23.97
N LEU A 414 12.50 5.98 23.72
CA LEU A 414 11.69 5.88 22.49
C LEU A 414 12.51 6.19 21.24
N PHE A 415 13.33 7.24 21.26
CA PHE A 415 14.21 7.58 20.14
C PHE A 415 15.17 6.45 19.79
N GLU A 416 15.75 5.81 20.80
CA GLU A 416 16.60 4.65 20.62
C GLU A 416 15.83 3.44 20.09
N ARG A 417 14.69 3.09 20.72
CA ARG A 417 13.87 1.94 20.37
C ARG A 417 13.34 1.99 18.94
N PHE A 418 12.92 3.18 18.50
CA PHE A 418 12.39 3.40 17.14
C PHE A 418 13.47 3.88 16.15
N ARG A 419 14.74 3.88 16.55
CA ARG A 419 15.89 4.31 15.72
C ARG A 419 15.70 5.71 15.13
N LEU A 420 15.09 6.62 15.88
CA LEU A 420 14.82 7.99 15.44
C LEU A 420 16.00 8.93 15.65
N ALA A 421 17.02 8.53 16.45
CA ALA A 421 18.14 9.38 16.79
C ALA A 421 18.82 10.10 15.59
N PRO A 422 19.10 9.44 14.46
CA PRO A 422 19.72 10.09 13.29
C PRO A 422 18.73 10.96 12.48
N LEU A 423 17.45 10.93 12.81
CA LEU A 423 16.38 11.62 12.07
C LEU A 423 15.81 12.82 12.83
N LEU A 424 16.19 13.03 14.09
CA LEU A 424 15.54 13.98 15.00
C LEU A 424 15.48 15.41 14.48
N ASP A 425 16.48 15.84 13.76
CA ASP A 425 16.61 17.21 13.24
C ASP A 425 16.19 17.32 11.76
N ARG A 426 15.70 16.21 11.17
CA ARG A 426 15.15 16.18 9.81
C ARG A 426 13.66 16.54 9.82
N SER A 427 13.19 17.01 8.66
CA SER A 427 11.75 17.14 8.42
C SER A 427 11.07 15.77 8.46
N PRO A 428 9.89 15.66 9.08
CA PRO A 428 9.10 14.43 9.03
C PRO A 428 8.38 14.22 7.67
N PHE A 429 8.46 15.21 6.77
CA PHE A 429 7.87 15.17 5.43
C PHE A 429 8.85 14.78 4.35
#